data_a0b2797c07254001b1710c3802cb36b3
#
_entry.id   a0b2797c07254001b1710c3802cb36b3
#
_cell.length_a   1.000
_cell.length_b   1.000
_cell.length_c   1.000
_cell.angle_alpha   90.00
_cell.angle_beta   90.00
_cell.angle_gamma   90.00
#
_symmetry.space_group_name_H-M   'P 1'
#
loop_
_entity.id
_entity.type
_entity.pdbx_description
1 polymer ?
#
loop_
_entity_poly.entity_id
_entity_poly.type
_entity_poly.pdbx_seq_one_letter_code
_entity_poly.pdbx_strand_id
1 'polypeptide(L)'
;MSKPRLHLDADASIKALPMALIERGHDVTRTPNDWMARDAGDDSQLLLTTSQGRCIFTFNVRDFVALAERYPRHGGVILAAQASWTLSGLIAALDRLFSETQAEDWAGRVRWLNDWR
;
A
#
# COMPACT_ATOMS: atom_id res chain seq x y z
N MET A 1 18.98 0.20 -6.86
CA MET A 1 18.24 0.70 -5.69
C MET A 1 17.16 1.65 -6.15
N SER A 2 15.93 1.27 -5.97
CA SER A 2 14.80 2.04 -6.46
C SER A 2 13.85 2.38 -5.32
N LYS A 3 13.13 3.50 -5.45
CA LYS A 3 12.11 3.87 -4.48
C LYS A 3 10.96 2.87 -4.53
N PRO A 4 10.26 2.65 -3.41
CA PRO A 4 9.06 1.84 -3.41
C PRO A 4 7.99 2.41 -4.36
N ARG A 5 7.18 1.53 -4.88
CA ARG A 5 5.99 1.88 -5.67
C ARG A 5 4.78 1.36 -4.91
N LEU A 6 3.79 2.19 -4.72
CA LEU A 6 2.68 1.91 -3.82
C LEU A 6 1.36 1.85 -4.56
N HIS A 7 0.49 0.93 -4.16
CA HIS A 7 -0.91 0.92 -4.55
C HIS A 7 -1.80 1.04 -3.31
N LEU A 8 -2.79 1.91 -3.38
CA LEU A 8 -3.80 2.06 -2.33
C LEU A 8 -5.01 1.21 -2.70
N ASP A 9 -5.39 0.26 -1.85
CA ASP A 9 -6.56 -0.56 -2.12
C ASP A 9 -7.86 0.27 -2.04
N ALA A 10 -9.00 -0.37 -2.33
CA ALA A 10 -10.27 0.35 -2.43
C ALA A 10 -10.60 1.12 -1.15
N ASP A 11 -10.38 0.53 0.02
CA ASP A 11 -10.71 1.15 1.31
C ASP A 11 -9.75 2.27 1.68
N ALA A 12 -8.51 2.21 1.21
CA ALA A 12 -7.49 3.21 1.47
C ALA A 12 -7.41 4.29 0.39
N SER A 13 -8.22 4.19 -0.67
CA SER A 13 -8.18 5.10 -1.83
C SER A 13 -8.88 6.43 -1.54
N ILE A 14 -8.60 7.03 -0.41
CA ILE A 14 -9.09 8.37 -0.08
C ILE A 14 -8.39 9.36 -1.01
N LYS A 15 -9.17 10.10 -1.79
CA LYS A 15 -8.66 10.93 -2.90
C LYS A 15 -7.51 11.87 -2.49
N ALA A 16 -7.58 12.47 -1.31
CA ALA A 16 -6.55 13.39 -0.83
C ALA A 16 -5.22 12.70 -0.54
N LEU A 17 -5.25 11.41 -0.19
CA LEU A 17 -4.05 10.66 0.16
C LEU A 17 -3.13 10.44 -1.04
N PRO A 18 -3.61 9.83 -2.17
CA PRO A 18 -2.74 9.65 -3.32
C PRO A 18 -2.26 10.98 -3.91
N MET A 19 -3.10 12.00 -3.93
CA MET A 19 -2.71 13.31 -4.46
C MET A 19 -1.56 13.91 -3.67
N ALA A 20 -1.63 13.86 -2.35
CA ALA A 20 -0.57 14.40 -1.48
C ALA A 20 0.76 13.66 -1.68
N LEU A 21 0.70 12.33 -1.83
CA LEU A 21 1.89 11.52 -2.02
C LEU A 21 2.50 11.75 -3.42
N ILE A 22 1.68 11.88 -4.44
CA ILE A 22 2.13 12.18 -5.80
C ILE A 22 2.80 13.55 -5.85
N GLU A 23 2.25 14.55 -5.17
CA GLU A 23 2.84 15.89 -5.08
C GLU A 23 4.23 15.86 -4.44
N ARG A 24 4.49 14.88 -3.55
CA ARG A 24 5.80 14.67 -2.94
C ARG A 24 6.75 13.85 -3.80
N GLY A 25 6.36 13.53 -5.03
CA GLY A 25 7.20 12.81 -5.98
C GLY A 25 7.18 11.30 -5.83
N HIS A 26 6.19 10.74 -5.14
CA HIS A 26 6.07 9.28 -4.95
C HIS A 26 5.23 8.64 -6.05
N ASP A 27 5.57 7.39 -6.40
CA ASP A 27 4.85 6.60 -7.39
C ASP A 27 3.71 5.86 -6.72
N VAL A 28 2.50 6.38 -6.85
CA VAL A 28 1.31 5.88 -6.17
C VAL A 28 0.18 5.67 -7.17
N THR A 29 -0.45 4.50 -7.08
CA THR A 29 -1.70 4.21 -7.80
C THR A 29 -2.81 3.95 -6.79
N ARG A 30 -4.05 3.90 -7.25
CA ARG A 30 -5.21 3.66 -6.41
C ARG A 30 -6.26 2.83 -7.13
N THR A 31 -7.12 2.17 -6.37
CA THR A 31 -8.31 1.48 -6.90
C THR A 31 -9.48 2.48 -6.99
N PRO A 32 -10.19 2.60 -8.13
CA PRO A 32 -9.97 1.86 -9.37
C PRO A 32 -8.96 2.54 -10.30
N ASN A 33 -8.41 1.76 -11.21
CA ASN A 33 -7.57 2.27 -12.31
C ASN A 33 -7.64 1.30 -13.50
N ASP A 34 -6.80 1.49 -14.51
CA ASP A 34 -6.84 0.70 -15.75
C ASP A 34 -6.61 -0.80 -15.55
N TRP A 35 -5.87 -1.17 -14.52
CA TRP A 35 -5.55 -2.57 -14.22
C TRP A 35 -6.23 -3.11 -12.95
N MET A 36 -7.02 -2.27 -12.24
CA MET A 36 -7.68 -2.67 -11.00
C MET A 36 -9.13 -2.20 -11.00
N ALA A 37 -10.07 -3.13 -11.07
CA ALA A 37 -11.48 -2.82 -11.04
C ALA A 37 -11.91 -2.31 -9.66
N ARG A 38 -12.93 -1.44 -9.62
CA ARG A 38 -13.47 -0.88 -8.39
C ARG A 38 -13.91 -1.97 -7.40
N ASP A 39 -14.51 -3.04 -7.92
CA ASP A 39 -15.08 -4.13 -7.13
C ASP A 39 -14.14 -5.35 -7.04
N ALA A 40 -12.88 -5.19 -7.38
CA ALA A 40 -11.91 -6.26 -7.27
C ALA A 40 -11.84 -6.79 -5.83
N GLY A 41 -11.91 -8.10 -5.66
CA GLY A 41 -11.76 -8.74 -4.36
C GLY A 41 -10.35 -8.58 -3.79
N ASP A 42 -10.19 -8.89 -2.52
CA ASP A 42 -8.91 -8.72 -1.83
C ASP A 42 -7.77 -9.51 -2.48
N ASP A 43 -8.05 -10.74 -2.95
CA ASP A 43 -7.09 -11.56 -3.69
C ASP A 43 -6.56 -10.81 -4.91
N SER A 44 -7.49 -10.27 -5.72
CA SER A 44 -7.13 -9.51 -6.92
C SER A 44 -6.39 -8.23 -6.57
N GLN A 45 -6.78 -7.54 -5.50
CA GLN A 45 -6.08 -6.36 -5.03
C GLN A 45 -4.60 -6.70 -4.77
N LEU A 46 -4.33 -7.77 -4.05
CA LEU A 46 -2.96 -8.17 -3.74
C LEU A 46 -2.20 -8.67 -4.96
N LEU A 47 -2.80 -9.59 -5.72
CA LEU A 47 -2.10 -10.26 -6.83
C LEU A 47 -1.84 -9.33 -8.01
N LEU A 48 -2.81 -8.51 -8.38
CA LEU A 48 -2.62 -7.53 -9.46
C LEU A 48 -1.62 -6.45 -9.07
N THR A 49 -1.67 -5.98 -7.83
CA THR A 49 -0.69 -5.03 -7.31
C THR A 49 0.72 -5.61 -7.37
N THR A 50 0.87 -6.86 -6.97
CA THR A 50 2.14 -7.58 -7.06
C THR A 50 2.65 -7.66 -8.49
N SER A 51 1.76 -7.98 -9.44
CA SER A 51 2.12 -8.09 -10.86
C SER A 51 2.58 -6.76 -11.46
N GLN A 52 2.19 -5.64 -10.84
CA GLN A 52 2.63 -4.30 -11.25
C GLN A 52 3.94 -3.87 -10.57
N GLY A 53 4.56 -4.74 -9.79
CA GLY A 53 5.79 -4.42 -9.08
C GLY A 53 5.58 -3.43 -7.94
N ARG A 54 4.40 -3.46 -7.30
CA ARG A 54 4.03 -2.52 -6.25
C ARG A 54 3.77 -3.22 -4.94
N CYS A 55 3.99 -2.52 -3.83
CA CYS A 55 3.44 -2.93 -2.54
C CYS A 55 2.04 -2.31 -2.37
N ILE A 56 1.23 -2.90 -1.52
CA ILE A 56 -0.14 -2.44 -1.28
C ILE A 56 -0.28 -1.87 0.13
N PHE A 57 -0.97 -0.73 0.26
CA PHE A 57 -1.37 -0.17 1.54
C PHE A 57 -2.86 -0.42 1.77
N THR A 58 -3.21 -0.97 2.93
CA THR A 58 -4.58 -1.35 3.24
C THR A 58 -4.93 -1.11 4.71
N PHE A 59 -6.20 -0.79 4.97
CA PHE A 59 -6.78 -0.79 6.31
C PHE A 59 -7.40 -2.15 6.66
N ASN A 60 -7.54 -3.05 5.70
CA ASN A 60 -8.16 -4.37 5.90
C ASN A 60 -7.13 -5.36 6.44
N VAL A 61 -6.72 -5.15 7.68
CA VAL A 61 -5.60 -5.83 8.31
C VAL A 61 -5.79 -7.34 8.33
N ARG A 62 -6.93 -7.80 8.87
CA ARG A 62 -7.19 -9.22 9.08
C ARG A 62 -7.10 -10.02 7.78
N ASP A 63 -7.78 -9.53 6.75
CA ASP A 63 -7.87 -10.26 5.48
C ASP A 63 -6.53 -10.24 4.75
N PHE A 64 -5.80 -9.14 4.79
CA PHE A 64 -4.52 -9.05 4.09
C PHE A 64 -3.38 -9.79 4.81
N VAL A 65 -3.44 -9.93 6.13
CA VAL A 65 -2.50 -10.81 6.84
C VAL A 65 -2.71 -12.26 6.39
N ALA A 66 -3.95 -12.71 6.29
CA ALA A 66 -4.27 -14.06 5.81
C ALA A 66 -3.85 -14.27 4.35
N LEU A 67 -4.10 -13.28 3.49
CA LEU A 67 -3.72 -13.36 2.08
C LEU A 67 -2.20 -13.37 1.90
N ALA A 68 -1.46 -12.61 2.69
CA ALA A 68 0.00 -12.60 2.62
C ALA A 68 0.59 -13.97 2.97
N GLU A 69 -0.02 -14.68 3.92
CA GLU A 69 0.39 -16.04 4.24
C GLU A 69 0.07 -17.02 3.10
N ARG A 70 -1.09 -16.83 2.47
CA ARG A 70 -1.53 -17.68 1.35
C ARG A 70 -0.69 -17.44 0.10
N TYR A 71 -0.24 -16.21 -0.13
CA TYR A 71 0.53 -15.81 -1.30
C TYR A 71 1.88 -15.22 -0.87
N PRO A 72 2.83 -16.06 -0.40
CA PRO A 72 4.07 -15.55 0.21
C PRO A 72 4.98 -14.79 -0.74
N ARG A 73 4.74 -14.88 -2.06
CA ARG A 73 5.52 -14.13 -3.07
C ARG A 73 4.88 -12.80 -3.46
N HIS A 74 4.07 -12.23 -2.58
CA HIS A 74 3.46 -10.92 -2.82
C HIS A 74 4.52 -9.81 -2.84
N GLY A 75 4.13 -8.65 -3.37
CA GLY A 75 5.03 -7.52 -3.54
C GLY A 75 5.22 -6.64 -2.31
N GLY A 76 4.61 -6.97 -1.19
CA GLY A 76 4.68 -6.21 0.05
C GLY A 76 3.31 -5.71 0.48
N VAL A 77 3.07 -5.74 1.79
CA VAL A 77 1.82 -5.28 2.40
C VAL A 77 2.13 -4.33 3.53
N ILE A 78 1.52 -3.15 3.49
CA ILE A 78 1.62 -2.14 4.54
C ILE A 78 0.25 -2.04 5.20
N LEU A 79 0.21 -2.30 6.50
CA LEU A 79 -1.02 -2.35 7.28
C LEU A 79 -1.18 -1.13 8.16
N ALA A 80 -2.41 -0.65 8.30
CA ALA A 80 -2.76 0.38 9.28
C ALA A 80 -4.16 0.16 9.79
N ALA A 81 -4.39 0.40 11.09
CA ALA A 81 -5.73 0.41 11.66
C ALA A 81 -6.33 1.79 11.40
N GLN A 82 -7.38 1.86 10.60
CA GLN A 82 -7.96 3.12 10.13
C GLN A 82 -8.28 4.10 11.26
N ALA A 83 -8.84 3.59 12.36
CA ALA A 83 -9.24 4.41 13.50
C ALA A 83 -8.06 5.04 14.24
N SER A 84 -6.84 4.57 14.01
CA SER A 84 -5.64 5.05 14.72
C SER A 84 -4.92 6.18 13.98
N TRP A 85 -5.42 6.60 12.83
CA TRP A 85 -4.71 7.53 11.96
C TRP A 85 -5.58 8.70 11.51
N THR A 86 -4.97 9.89 11.48
CA THR A 86 -5.53 11.04 10.76
C THR A 86 -5.00 11.03 9.33
N LEU A 87 -5.63 11.78 8.43
CA LEU A 87 -5.14 11.92 7.06
C LEU A 87 -3.72 12.48 7.04
N SER A 88 -3.46 13.54 7.80
CA SER A 88 -2.12 14.13 7.86
C SER A 88 -1.09 13.17 8.43
N GLY A 89 -1.47 12.34 9.40
CA GLY A 89 -0.61 11.30 9.94
C GLY A 89 -0.25 10.23 8.92
N LEU A 90 -1.23 9.80 8.12
CA LEU A 90 -1.01 8.84 7.03
C LEU A 90 -0.04 9.40 6.00
N ILE A 91 -0.25 10.64 5.58
CA ILE A 91 0.62 11.29 4.59
C ILE A 91 2.05 11.36 5.11
N ALA A 92 2.24 11.83 6.35
CA ALA A 92 3.57 11.95 6.94
C ALA A 92 4.28 10.60 7.08
N ALA A 93 3.58 9.58 7.56
CA ALA A 93 4.17 8.27 7.76
C ALA A 93 4.51 7.58 6.44
N LEU A 94 3.62 7.64 5.45
CA LEU A 94 3.89 7.08 4.13
C LEU A 94 5.03 7.83 3.42
N ASP A 95 5.10 9.14 3.57
CA ASP A 95 6.21 9.93 3.04
C ASP A 95 7.54 9.47 3.65
N ARG A 96 7.59 9.25 4.95
CA ARG A 96 8.77 8.70 5.61
C ARG A 96 9.12 7.31 5.12
N LEU A 97 8.12 6.44 4.98
CA LEU A 97 8.31 5.08 4.47
C LEU A 97 8.97 5.10 3.08
N PHE A 98 8.49 5.95 2.18
CA PHE A 98 9.09 6.11 0.85
C PHE A 98 10.53 6.59 0.92
N SER A 99 10.85 7.44 1.89
CA SER A 99 12.20 8.01 2.05
C SER A 99 13.17 7.06 2.72
N GLU A 100 12.67 6.16 3.57
CA GLU A 100 13.50 5.30 4.42
C GLU A 100 13.61 3.87 3.92
N THR A 101 12.82 3.47 2.92
CA THR A 101 12.86 2.10 2.36
C THR A 101 13.08 2.14 0.86
N GLN A 102 13.40 0.97 0.32
CA GLN A 102 13.60 0.76 -1.11
C GLN A 102 12.65 -0.32 -1.62
N ALA A 103 12.41 -0.35 -2.92
CA ALA A 103 11.52 -1.34 -3.52
C ALA A 103 11.91 -2.77 -3.14
N GLU A 104 13.20 -3.04 -3.08
CA GLU A 104 13.74 -4.36 -2.77
C GLU A 104 13.41 -4.83 -1.35
N ASP A 105 13.09 -3.89 -0.45
CA ASP A 105 12.78 -4.21 0.95
C ASP A 105 11.39 -4.81 1.13
N TRP A 106 10.53 -4.77 0.11
CA TRP A 106 9.10 -5.04 0.29
C TRP A 106 8.64 -6.42 -0.18
N ALA A 107 9.34 -7.06 -1.10
CA ALA A 107 8.93 -8.36 -1.63
C ALA A 107 8.75 -9.38 -0.50
N GLY A 108 7.53 -9.91 -0.35
CA GLY A 108 7.19 -10.90 0.67
C GLY A 108 7.11 -10.35 2.10
N ARG A 109 7.15 -9.04 2.29
CA ARG A 109 7.15 -8.43 3.62
C ARG A 109 5.77 -7.90 3.98
N VAL A 110 5.39 -8.04 5.26
CA VAL A 110 4.19 -7.45 5.84
C VAL A 110 4.64 -6.59 7.00
N ARG A 111 4.34 -5.30 6.94
CA ARG A 111 4.76 -4.38 8.01
C ARG A 111 3.63 -3.40 8.34
N TRP A 112 3.64 -2.93 9.58
CA TRP A 112 2.72 -1.90 10.05
C TRP A 112 3.27 -0.52 9.75
N LEU A 113 2.39 0.38 9.27
CA LEU A 113 2.75 1.78 9.03
C LEU A 113 3.24 2.47 10.31
N ASN A 114 2.84 1.95 11.47
CA ASN A 114 3.26 2.47 12.79
C ASN A 114 4.79 2.58 12.93
N ASP A 115 5.54 1.75 12.22
CA ASP A 115 7.00 1.80 12.27
C ASP A 115 7.57 3.12 11.73
N TRP A 116 6.77 3.89 10.99
CA TRP A 116 7.17 5.18 10.42
C TRP A 116 6.37 6.36 10.98
N ARG A 117 5.65 6.15 12.04
CA ARG A 117 4.86 7.19 12.68
C ARG A 117 5.68 8.31 13.31
#